data_9ee554a4579157de266cbeb2502fa676
#
_entry.id   9ee554a4579157de266cbeb2502fa676
#
_cell.length_a   1.000
_cell.length_b   1.000
_cell.length_c   1.000
_cell.angle_alpha   90.00
_cell.angle_beta   90.00
_cell.angle_gamma   90.00
#
_symmetry.space_group_name_H-M   'P 1'
#
loop_
_entity.id
_entity.type
_entity.pdbx_description
1 polymer ?
#
loop_
_entity_poly.entity_id
_entity_poly.type
_entity_poly.pdbx_seq_one_letter_code
_entity_poly.pdbx_strand_id
1 'polypeptide(L)'
;MNKLILLTVFFVFSCSSNNNAMQEITIIHDESIRTFYTYVPSDIAKDVTLVVGLHGYTGNAKSFIRKGDANFNNFLEINNFIGAYPEGKSFKANGRNFSSWNDLTGSIGRGPKGDICDIDRDYYPYPPDCKNPHRCSWASCGDDIGFIEKVIDHHKNKYDIQRVIVIGMSNGGMIAQAIGCNLTDKVDAIINIEGMQALGMSCIPKKPITMVIYGAKNDTTVPPEDILASDGYFYEPMHNTVNDWKNAFNCSNSTTKEILSPANISEAHFYDCDDGVTITSILDHNNDHDWPKPYKWGINLLFDPILN
;
A
#
# COMPACT_ATOMS: atom_id res chain seq x y z
N MET A 1 -4.71 75.04 0.98
CA MET A 1 -4.37 73.96 1.89
C MET A 1 -4.43 72.61 1.09
N ASN A 2 -3.29 72.20 0.49
CA ASN A 2 -3.22 70.98 -0.29
C ASN A 2 -2.86 69.79 0.64
N LYS A 3 -3.74 68.82 0.79
CA LYS A 3 -3.45 67.57 1.50
C LYS A 3 -2.71 66.65 0.55
N LEU A 4 -1.46 66.38 0.85
CA LEU A 4 -0.62 65.37 0.21
C LEU A 4 -1.03 63.99 0.75
N ILE A 5 -1.61 63.14 -0.10
CA ILE A 5 -1.92 61.75 0.26
C ILE A 5 -0.67 60.91 -0.07
N LEU A 6 -0.04 60.43 0.99
CA LEU A 6 1.11 59.52 0.89
C LEU A 6 0.59 58.09 0.61
N LEU A 7 0.76 57.61 -0.59
CA LEU A 7 0.41 56.24 -0.96
C LEU A 7 1.58 55.31 -0.54
N THR A 8 1.41 54.59 0.56
CA THR A 8 2.37 53.56 0.99
C THR A 8 2.15 52.30 0.18
N VAL A 9 3.03 52.01 -0.75
CA VAL A 9 3.04 50.74 -1.51
C VAL A 9 3.71 49.69 -0.63
N PHE A 10 2.93 48.76 -0.10
CA PHE A 10 3.48 47.53 0.54
C PHE A 10 3.93 46.59 -0.55
N PHE A 11 5.22 46.43 -0.72
CA PHE A 11 5.79 45.27 -1.45
C PHE A 11 5.66 44.05 -0.56
N VAL A 12 4.69 43.18 -0.87
CA VAL A 12 4.64 41.83 -0.31
C VAL A 12 5.69 41.01 -1.06
N PHE A 13 6.86 40.83 -0.46
CA PHE A 13 7.79 39.80 -0.90
C PHE A 13 7.15 38.44 -0.61
N SER A 14 6.60 37.82 -1.64
CA SER A 14 6.27 36.39 -1.60
C SER A 14 7.60 35.65 -1.52
N CYS A 15 7.99 35.25 -0.33
CA CYS A 15 9.03 34.23 -0.15
C CYS A 15 8.44 32.92 -0.68
N SER A 16 8.82 32.53 -1.87
CA SER A 16 8.67 31.16 -2.37
C SER A 16 9.55 30.27 -1.49
N SER A 17 9.01 29.79 -0.39
CA SER A 17 9.63 28.70 0.34
C SER A 17 9.52 27.46 -0.55
N ASN A 18 10.65 26.93 -0.99
CA ASN A 18 10.78 25.56 -1.52
C ASN A 18 10.32 24.60 -0.40
N ASN A 19 9.02 24.36 -0.30
CA ASN A 19 8.44 23.43 0.66
C ASN A 19 8.32 22.06 0.02
N ASN A 20 9.41 21.30 -0.05
CA ASN A 20 9.39 19.83 -0.12
C ASN A 20 8.88 19.23 1.22
N ALA A 21 8.09 19.99 1.98
CA ALA A 21 7.50 19.56 3.23
C ALA A 21 6.22 18.76 2.93
N MET A 22 6.10 17.62 3.58
CA MET A 22 4.85 16.85 3.56
C MET A 22 3.69 17.71 4.07
N GLN A 23 2.62 17.81 3.29
CA GLN A 23 1.40 18.50 3.67
C GLN A 23 0.44 17.52 4.35
N GLU A 24 0.03 17.81 5.57
CA GLU A 24 -1.04 17.09 6.27
C GLU A 24 -2.40 17.58 5.79
N ILE A 25 -3.30 16.66 5.45
CA ILE A 25 -4.65 16.93 4.98
C ILE A 25 -5.62 16.06 5.76
N THR A 26 -6.73 16.65 6.18
CA THR A 26 -7.82 15.94 6.86
C THR A 26 -9.10 16.01 6.04
N ILE A 27 -9.83 14.90 6.00
CA ILE A 27 -11.14 14.79 5.36
C ILE A 27 -12.12 14.06 6.29
N ILE A 28 -13.41 14.30 6.10
CA ILE A 28 -14.44 13.52 6.77
C ILE A 28 -14.80 12.31 5.89
N HIS A 29 -14.69 11.12 6.46
CA HIS A 29 -15.08 9.89 5.83
C HIS A 29 -15.66 8.93 6.88
N ASP A 30 -16.79 8.30 6.57
CA ASP A 30 -17.47 7.36 7.46
C ASP A 30 -17.64 7.93 8.88
N GLU A 31 -18.21 9.15 8.96
CA GLU A 31 -18.47 9.93 10.19
C GLU A 31 -17.23 10.20 11.06
N SER A 32 -16.02 9.98 10.54
CA SER A 32 -14.77 10.20 11.26
C SER A 32 -13.82 11.12 10.50
N ILE A 33 -12.95 11.81 11.26
CA ILE A 33 -11.86 12.58 10.68
C ILE A 33 -10.75 11.59 10.30
N ARG A 34 -10.40 11.58 9.01
CA ARG A 34 -9.29 10.77 8.49
C ARG A 34 -8.19 11.69 7.98
N THR A 35 -6.95 11.29 8.18
CA THR A 35 -5.77 12.07 7.84
C THR A 35 -4.96 11.35 6.77
N PHE A 36 -4.38 12.12 5.86
CA PHE A 36 -3.32 11.66 4.97
C PHE A 36 -2.28 12.76 4.77
N TYR A 37 -1.10 12.35 4.35
CA TYR A 37 0.00 13.27 4.02
C TYR A 37 0.25 13.23 2.52
N THR A 38 0.57 14.39 1.95
CA THR A 38 0.92 14.51 0.53
C THR A 38 2.35 15.00 0.40
N TYR A 39 3.11 14.34 -0.46
CA TYR A 39 4.39 14.79 -0.96
C TYR A 39 4.27 15.18 -2.43
N VAL A 40 4.74 16.36 -2.79
CA VAL A 40 4.75 16.84 -4.17
C VAL A 40 6.19 17.18 -4.56
N PRO A 41 6.72 16.62 -5.65
CA PRO A 41 8.04 16.97 -6.16
C PRO A 41 8.21 18.46 -6.41
N SER A 42 9.47 18.93 -6.37
CA SER A 42 9.79 20.35 -6.55
C SER A 42 9.42 20.88 -7.94
N ASP A 43 9.60 20.06 -8.97
CA ASP A 43 9.31 20.38 -10.37
C ASP A 43 8.32 19.38 -10.93
N ILE A 44 7.03 19.62 -10.63
CA ILE A 44 5.98 18.69 -11.07
C ILE A 44 5.72 18.88 -12.59
N ALA A 45 5.80 17.77 -13.33
CA ALA A 45 5.49 17.74 -14.76
C ALA A 45 3.97 17.66 -15.01
N LYS A 46 3.59 17.59 -16.28
CA LYS A 46 2.27 17.08 -16.70
C LYS A 46 2.34 15.54 -16.74
N ASP A 47 1.19 14.90 -16.77
CA ASP A 47 1.08 13.42 -16.86
C ASP A 47 1.73 12.71 -15.66
N VAL A 48 1.28 13.07 -14.47
CA VAL A 48 1.90 12.65 -13.21
C VAL A 48 1.39 11.29 -12.74
N THR A 49 2.28 10.50 -12.16
CA THR A 49 1.91 9.29 -11.39
C THR A 49 1.65 9.64 -9.92
N LEU A 50 0.52 9.19 -9.40
CA LEU A 50 0.22 9.20 -7.97
C LEU A 50 0.62 7.85 -7.36
N VAL A 51 1.42 7.87 -6.31
CA VAL A 51 1.77 6.70 -5.52
C VAL A 51 1.11 6.79 -4.15
N VAL A 52 0.21 5.87 -3.84
CA VAL A 52 -0.45 5.79 -2.52
C VAL A 52 0.27 4.76 -1.67
N GLY A 53 0.93 5.21 -0.60
CA GLY A 53 1.74 4.38 0.29
C GLY A 53 1.01 3.99 1.58
N LEU A 54 0.86 2.69 1.86
CA LEU A 54 0.06 2.14 2.95
C LEU A 54 0.95 1.39 3.96
N HIS A 55 0.96 1.87 5.20
CA HIS A 55 1.75 1.29 6.28
C HIS A 55 1.19 -0.05 6.77
N GLY A 56 2.01 -0.86 7.44
CA GLY A 56 1.59 -2.11 8.08
C GLY A 56 0.83 -1.89 9.41
N TYR A 57 0.38 -2.98 10.03
CA TYR A 57 -0.25 -2.98 11.34
C TYR A 57 0.62 -2.24 12.36
N THR A 58 0.02 -1.41 13.21
CA THR A 58 0.67 -0.51 14.17
C THR A 58 1.56 0.58 13.57
N GLY A 59 1.69 0.63 12.25
CA GLY A 59 2.48 1.64 11.54
C GLY A 59 1.79 3.00 11.43
N ASN A 60 2.42 3.88 10.68
CA ASN A 60 1.88 5.20 10.29
C ASN A 60 2.58 5.70 9.02
N ALA A 61 2.10 6.78 8.44
CA ALA A 61 2.67 7.37 7.21
C ALA A 61 4.18 7.64 7.32
N LYS A 62 4.66 8.14 8.47
CA LYS A 62 6.09 8.43 8.67
C LYS A 62 6.94 7.17 8.69
N SER A 63 6.42 6.08 9.29
CA SER A 63 7.12 4.78 9.33
C SER A 63 7.20 4.15 7.93
N PHE A 64 6.17 4.34 7.09
CA PHE A 64 6.19 3.91 5.70
C PHE A 64 7.25 4.65 4.88
N ILE A 65 7.30 5.99 5.00
CA ILE A 65 8.23 6.84 4.23
C ILE A 65 9.68 6.53 4.60
N ARG A 66 9.96 6.28 5.87
CA ARG A 66 11.29 5.97 6.38
C ARG A 66 11.45 4.47 6.56
N LYS A 67 12.20 3.85 5.68
CA LYS A 67 12.54 2.43 5.81
C LYS A 67 14.07 2.28 5.79
N GLY A 68 14.62 1.87 6.94
CA GLY A 68 16.06 1.75 7.12
C GLY A 68 16.80 3.05 6.75
N ASP A 69 17.75 2.96 5.82
CA ASP A 69 18.50 4.09 5.27
C ASP A 69 17.81 4.77 4.06
N ALA A 70 16.66 4.24 3.64
CA ALA A 70 15.90 4.80 2.53
C ALA A 70 14.86 5.82 3.00
N ASN A 71 14.63 6.81 2.16
CA ASN A 71 13.50 7.73 2.26
C ASN A 71 12.70 7.61 0.96
N PHE A 72 11.47 7.13 1.06
CA PHE A 72 10.62 6.87 -0.09
C PHE A 72 10.34 8.14 -0.92
N ASN A 73 10.26 9.30 -0.27
CA ASN A 73 10.11 10.58 -0.97
C ASN A 73 11.28 10.90 -1.91
N ASN A 74 12.49 10.42 -1.63
CA ASN A 74 13.62 10.59 -2.56
C ASN A 74 13.39 9.82 -3.86
N PHE A 75 12.81 8.63 -3.79
CA PHE A 75 12.42 7.87 -4.99
C PHE A 75 11.33 8.61 -5.78
N LEU A 76 10.33 9.17 -5.10
CA LEU A 76 9.27 9.95 -5.74
C LEU A 76 9.80 11.22 -6.40
N GLU A 77 10.74 11.94 -5.75
CA GLU A 77 11.39 13.13 -6.32
C GLU A 77 12.13 12.81 -7.62
N ILE A 78 12.94 11.73 -7.62
CA ILE A 78 13.72 11.31 -8.78
C ILE A 78 12.81 10.92 -9.96
N ASN A 79 11.69 10.28 -9.69
CA ASN A 79 10.75 9.80 -10.72
C ASN A 79 9.64 10.80 -11.04
N ASN A 80 9.62 11.96 -10.38
CA ASN A 80 8.59 12.99 -10.53
C ASN A 80 7.18 12.46 -10.24
N PHE A 81 7.03 11.67 -9.15
CA PHE A 81 5.77 11.11 -8.69
C PHE A 81 5.23 11.87 -7.47
N ILE A 82 3.92 12.07 -7.41
CA ILE A 82 3.24 12.55 -6.20
C ILE A 82 3.06 11.38 -5.24
N GLY A 83 3.37 11.60 -3.95
CA GLY A 83 3.09 10.65 -2.88
C GLY A 83 1.85 11.02 -2.08
N ALA A 84 1.00 10.04 -1.79
CA ALA A 84 -0.07 10.16 -0.81
C ALA A 84 0.10 9.07 0.25
N TYR A 85 0.07 9.45 1.51
CA TYR A 85 0.31 8.54 2.64
C TYR A 85 -0.85 8.64 3.62
N PRO A 86 -1.92 7.87 3.42
CA PRO A 86 -3.05 7.82 4.33
C PRO A 86 -2.65 7.20 5.67
N GLU A 87 -3.37 7.58 6.74
CA GLU A 87 -3.27 6.96 8.06
C GLU A 87 -4.38 5.94 8.25
N GLY A 88 -4.00 4.71 8.62
CA GLY A 88 -4.92 3.67 9.02
C GLY A 88 -5.72 4.09 10.26
N LYS A 89 -6.86 3.45 10.49
CA LYS A 89 -7.67 3.74 11.67
C LYS A 89 -6.92 3.41 12.94
N SER A 90 -6.70 4.43 13.80
CA SER A 90 -5.96 4.29 15.05
C SER A 90 -6.88 4.11 16.24
N PHE A 91 -6.45 3.30 17.20
CA PHE A 91 -7.15 3.05 18.45
C PHE A 91 -6.18 2.76 19.59
N LYS A 92 -6.66 2.86 20.83
CA LYS A 92 -5.87 2.53 22.02
C LYS A 92 -6.35 1.23 22.63
N ALA A 93 -5.42 0.33 22.92
CA ALA A 93 -5.67 -0.89 23.68
C ALA A 93 -4.47 -1.19 24.58
N ASN A 94 -4.72 -1.64 25.83
CA ASN A 94 -3.68 -2.00 26.79
C ASN A 94 -2.58 -0.93 26.97
N GLY A 95 -2.95 0.36 26.92
CA GLY A 95 -2.03 1.49 27.07
C GLY A 95 -1.14 1.78 25.85
N ARG A 96 -1.33 1.08 24.73
CA ARG A 96 -0.58 1.24 23.48
C ARG A 96 -1.48 1.78 22.37
N ASN A 97 -0.90 2.47 21.41
CA ASN A 97 -1.57 2.86 20.16
C ASN A 97 -1.41 1.75 19.13
N PHE A 98 -2.51 1.44 18.49
CA PHE A 98 -2.58 0.54 17.33
C PHE A 98 -3.15 1.28 16.14
N SER A 99 -2.84 0.81 14.95
CA SER A 99 -3.45 1.26 13.71
C SER A 99 -3.55 0.08 12.74
N SER A 100 -4.63 0.01 11.99
CA SER A 100 -4.82 -1.04 11.00
C SER A 100 -5.70 -0.56 9.86
N TRP A 101 -5.72 -1.34 8.79
CA TRP A 101 -6.57 -1.18 7.63
C TRP A 101 -7.60 -2.30 7.58
N ASN A 102 -8.81 -1.98 7.16
CA ASN A 102 -9.80 -2.98 6.79
C ASN A 102 -9.49 -3.52 5.38
N ASP A 103 -8.76 -4.61 5.33
CA ASP A 103 -8.40 -5.32 4.11
C ASP A 103 -9.50 -6.28 3.61
N LEU A 104 -10.70 -6.24 4.23
CA LEU A 104 -11.86 -7.09 3.99
C LEU A 104 -11.66 -8.57 4.34
N THR A 105 -10.55 -8.94 4.96
CA THR A 105 -10.26 -10.31 5.37
C THR A 105 -9.96 -10.43 6.87
N GLY A 106 -8.99 -9.68 7.36
CA GLY A 106 -8.61 -9.66 8.78
C GLY A 106 -9.70 -9.10 9.71
N SER A 107 -10.63 -8.29 9.22
CA SER A 107 -11.77 -7.79 9.98
C SER A 107 -12.90 -8.82 10.15
N ILE A 108 -13.05 -9.76 9.20
CA ILE A 108 -14.13 -10.76 9.19
C ILE A 108 -13.79 -11.93 10.11
N GLY A 109 -12.54 -12.38 10.13
CA GLY A 109 -12.05 -13.43 11.02
C GLY A 109 -12.45 -14.86 10.63
N ARG A 110 -13.30 -15.06 9.61
CA ARG A 110 -13.72 -16.36 9.08
C ARG A 110 -14.02 -16.25 7.60
N GLY A 111 -13.38 -17.13 6.82
CA GLY A 111 -13.54 -17.20 5.37
C GLY A 111 -14.22 -18.50 4.91
N PRO A 112 -14.28 -18.72 3.59
CA PRO A 112 -14.87 -19.95 3.01
C PRO A 112 -14.16 -21.24 3.46
N LYS A 113 -12.87 -21.18 3.80
CA LYS A 113 -12.07 -22.32 4.29
C LYS A 113 -12.14 -22.48 5.82
N GLY A 114 -12.90 -21.65 6.52
CA GLY A 114 -13.06 -21.70 7.98
C GLY A 114 -12.52 -20.47 8.69
N ASP A 115 -12.16 -20.62 9.97
CA ASP A 115 -11.54 -19.56 10.75
C ASP A 115 -10.15 -19.21 10.19
N ILE A 116 -9.81 -17.93 10.15
CA ILE A 116 -8.52 -17.47 9.65
C ILE A 116 -7.41 -17.56 10.70
N CYS A 117 -7.68 -18.15 11.84
CA CYS A 117 -6.68 -18.35 12.89
C CYS A 117 -6.88 -19.68 13.63
N ASP A 118 -5.82 -20.21 14.19
CA ASP A 118 -5.83 -21.34 15.10
C ASP A 118 -6.53 -21.02 16.43
N ILE A 119 -6.78 -22.03 17.26
CA ILE A 119 -7.35 -21.88 18.59
C ILE A 119 -6.35 -21.18 19.54
N ASP A 120 -5.06 -21.47 19.36
CA ASP A 120 -3.95 -21.01 20.20
C ASP A 120 -3.24 -19.76 19.62
N ARG A 121 -3.91 -19.04 18.68
CA ARG A 121 -3.35 -17.83 18.07
C ARG A 121 -3.00 -16.76 19.09
N ASP A 122 -2.05 -15.89 18.75
CA ASP A 122 -1.81 -14.66 19.47
C ASP A 122 -3.04 -13.74 19.44
N TYR A 123 -3.26 -13.02 20.54
CA TYR A 123 -4.34 -12.05 20.61
C TYR A 123 -3.89 -10.69 20.12
N TYR A 124 -4.52 -10.24 19.02
CA TYR A 124 -4.41 -8.86 18.57
C TYR A 124 -5.60 -8.04 19.06
N PRO A 125 -5.35 -6.84 19.66
CA PRO A 125 -6.42 -5.95 20.05
C PRO A 125 -7.27 -5.55 18.83
N TYR A 126 -8.58 -5.66 19.00
CA TYR A 126 -9.54 -5.26 17.99
C TYR A 126 -10.01 -3.82 18.23
N PRO A 127 -10.26 -2.99 17.17
CA PRO A 127 -10.77 -1.64 17.34
C PRO A 127 -12.08 -1.62 18.14
N PRO A 128 -12.22 -0.78 19.19
CA PRO A 128 -13.35 -0.84 20.11
C PRO A 128 -14.68 -0.37 19.51
N ASP A 129 -14.66 0.31 18.38
CA ASP A 129 -15.83 0.74 17.62
C ASP A 129 -16.35 -0.33 16.65
N CYS A 130 -15.63 -1.42 16.46
CA CYS A 130 -16.07 -2.55 15.66
C CYS A 130 -17.04 -3.44 16.47
N LYS A 131 -18.20 -3.72 15.92
CA LYS A 131 -19.26 -4.47 16.60
C LYS A 131 -19.07 -5.98 16.40
N ASN A 132 -19.19 -6.76 17.48
CA ASN A 132 -19.22 -8.23 17.47
C ASN A 132 -18.08 -8.87 16.65
N PRO A 133 -16.80 -8.58 16.93
CA PRO A 133 -15.70 -9.15 16.20
C PRO A 133 -15.68 -10.69 16.36
N HIS A 134 -15.32 -11.38 15.28
CA HIS A 134 -15.01 -12.81 15.36
C HIS A 134 -13.72 -13.01 16.19
N ARG A 135 -13.56 -14.19 16.81
CA ARG A 135 -12.35 -14.47 17.63
C ARG A 135 -11.02 -14.27 16.87
N CYS A 136 -11.02 -14.44 15.55
CA CYS A 136 -9.86 -14.24 14.68
C CYS A 136 -9.77 -12.84 14.07
N SER A 137 -10.72 -11.94 14.35
CA SER A 137 -10.65 -10.57 13.82
C SER A 137 -9.54 -9.76 14.50
N TRP A 138 -8.80 -8.99 13.71
CA TRP A 138 -7.70 -8.13 14.20
C TRP A 138 -7.60 -6.80 13.45
N ALA A 139 -8.11 -6.72 12.23
CA ALA A 139 -8.03 -5.53 11.39
C ALA A 139 -9.17 -4.56 11.67
N SER A 140 -9.04 -3.31 11.22
CA SER A 140 -10.11 -2.29 11.24
C SER A 140 -11.39 -2.80 10.55
N CYS A 141 -12.54 -2.29 10.94
CA CYS A 141 -13.83 -2.57 10.31
C CYS A 141 -14.43 -1.34 9.60
N GLY A 142 -13.68 -0.23 9.50
CA GLY A 142 -14.10 0.98 8.81
C GLY A 142 -14.06 0.83 7.28
N ASP A 143 -14.63 1.80 6.57
CA ASP A 143 -14.56 1.88 5.11
C ASP A 143 -13.21 2.51 4.68
N ASP A 144 -12.13 1.74 4.78
CA ASP A 144 -10.80 2.20 4.39
C ASP A 144 -10.64 2.27 2.87
N ILE A 145 -11.32 1.42 2.10
CA ILE A 145 -11.30 1.47 0.63
C ILE A 145 -11.92 2.78 0.14
N GLY A 146 -13.10 3.14 0.63
CA GLY A 146 -13.73 4.42 0.28
C GLY A 146 -12.95 5.64 0.77
N PHE A 147 -12.23 5.53 1.90
CA PHE A 147 -11.32 6.58 2.33
C PHE A 147 -10.18 6.78 1.33
N ILE A 148 -9.52 5.70 0.89
CA ILE A 148 -8.42 5.77 -0.07
C ILE A 148 -8.92 6.22 -1.44
N GLU A 149 -10.12 5.82 -1.85
CA GLU A 149 -10.78 6.37 -3.04
C GLU A 149 -10.88 7.90 -2.99
N LYS A 150 -11.32 8.47 -1.85
CA LYS A 150 -11.37 9.93 -1.67
C LYS A 150 -9.97 10.57 -1.69
N VAL A 151 -8.95 9.90 -1.19
CA VAL A 151 -7.56 10.38 -1.27
C VAL A 151 -7.10 10.44 -2.72
N ILE A 152 -7.39 9.42 -3.53
CA ILE A 152 -7.10 9.39 -4.97
C ILE A 152 -7.85 10.53 -5.69
N ASP A 153 -9.15 10.68 -5.43
CA ASP A 153 -9.98 11.72 -6.04
C ASP A 153 -9.50 13.13 -5.66
N HIS A 154 -9.06 13.34 -4.40
CA HIS A 154 -8.47 14.61 -3.98
C HIS A 154 -7.27 14.99 -4.86
N HIS A 155 -6.38 14.05 -5.16
CA HIS A 155 -5.21 14.30 -5.99
C HIS A 155 -5.57 14.46 -7.47
N LYS A 156 -6.48 13.64 -8.00
CA LYS A 156 -6.97 13.76 -9.39
C LYS A 156 -7.67 15.09 -9.65
N ASN A 157 -8.33 15.66 -8.65
CA ASN A 157 -8.95 16.99 -8.77
C ASN A 157 -7.94 18.14 -8.73
N LYS A 158 -6.73 17.92 -8.22
CA LYS A 158 -5.73 18.97 -8.02
C LYS A 158 -4.57 18.90 -9.03
N TYR A 159 -4.26 17.71 -9.53
CA TYR A 159 -3.14 17.44 -10.41
C TYR A 159 -3.59 16.61 -11.61
N ASP A 160 -2.84 16.70 -12.71
CA ASP A 160 -3.06 15.90 -13.93
C ASP A 160 -2.53 14.46 -13.74
N ILE A 161 -3.24 13.67 -12.92
CA ILE A 161 -2.87 12.30 -12.59
C ILE A 161 -3.30 11.35 -13.71
N GLN A 162 -2.33 10.73 -14.37
CA GLN A 162 -2.53 9.77 -15.46
C GLN A 162 -2.40 8.31 -14.99
N ARG A 163 -1.68 8.08 -13.91
CA ARG A 163 -1.46 6.73 -13.35
C ARG A 163 -1.56 6.75 -11.83
N VAL A 164 -2.19 5.73 -11.27
CA VAL A 164 -2.27 5.52 -9.82
C VAL A 164 -1.66 4.16 -9.47
N ILE A 165 -0.64 4.18 -8.63
CA ILE A 165 0.01 2.98 -8.08
C ILE A 165 -0.27 2.94 -6.58
N VAL A 166 -0.79 1.83 -6.07
CA VAL A 166 -0.98 1.63 -4.63
C VAL A 166 0.07 0.64 -4.14
N ILE A 167 0.86 1.04 -3.17
CA ILE A 167 1.91 0.21 -2.56
C ILE A 167 1.68 0.08 -1.06
N GLY A 168 1.81 -1.11 -0.51
CA GLY A 168 1.69 -1.32 0.92
C GLY A 168 2.47 -2.51 1.42
N MET A 169 2.77 -2.51 2.71
CA MET A 169 3.49 -3.58 3.38
C MET A 169 2.61 -4.24 4.46
N SER A 170 2.67 -5.57 4.59
CA SER A 170 1.95 -6.33 5.62
C SER A 170 0.44 -6.05 5.52
N ASN A 171 -0.23 -5.62 6.58
CA ASN A 171 -1.63 -5.16 6.51
C ASN A 171 -1.86 -4.07 5.43
N GLY A 172 -0.87 -3.19 5.19
CA GLY A 172 -0.91 -2.25 4.07
C GLY A 172 -0.85 -2.92 2.70
N GLY A 173 -0.13 -4.03 2.56
CA GLY A 173 -0.11 -4.87 1.36
C GLY A 173 -1.44 -5.60 1.14
N MET A 174 -2.04 -6.11 2.23
CA MET A 174 -3.36 -6.76 2.19
C MET A 174 -4.43 -5.80 1.67
N ILE A 175 -4.48 -4.56 2.20
CA ILE A 175 -5.45 -3.58 1.71
C ILE A 175 -5.07 -3.05 0.32
N ALA A 176 -3.79 -2.97 -0.07
CA ALA A 176 -3.40 -2.62 -1.44
C ALA A 176 -4.00 -3.62 -2.44
N GLN A 177 -3.97 -4.92 -2.13
CA GLN A 177 -4.62 -5.95 -2.94
C GLN A 177 -6.14 -5.78 -2.96
N ALA A 178 -6.77 -5.52 -1.81
CA ALA A 178 -8.21 -5.27 -1.73
C ALA A 178 -8.63 -4.02 -2.55
N ILE A 179 -7.82 -2.95 -2.53
CA ILE A 179 -8.03 -1.76 -3.34
C ILE A 179 -7.94 -2.11 -4.83
N GLY A 180 -6.92 -2.86 -5.24
CA GLY A 180 -6.77 -3.35 -6.61
C GLY A 180 -8.01 -4.13 -7.09
N CYS A 181 -8.65 -4.91 -6.20
CA CYS A 181 -9.86 -5.65 -6.53
C CYS A 181 -11.13 -4.78 -6.61
N ASN A 182 -11.19 -3.69 -5.85
CA ASN A 182 -12.42 -2.91 -5.68
C ASN A 182 -12.42 -1.58 -6.45
N LEU A 183 -11.24 -0.99 -6.75
CA LEU A 183 -11.09 0.30 -7.41
C LEU A 183 -10.41 0.19 -8.78
N THR A 184 -10.75 -0.85 -9.56
CA THR A 184 -10.15 -1.14 -10.88
C THR A 184 -10.32 -0.03 -11.92
N ASP A 185 -11.25 0.90 -11.73
CA ASP A 185 -11.45 2.07 -12.60
C ASP A 185 -10.57 3.28 -12.18
N LYS A 186 -9.87 3.20 -11.05
CA LYS A 186 -9.10 4.31 -10.48
C LYS A 186 -7.64 3.98 -10.23
N VAL A 187 -7.29 2.69 -10.18
CA VAL A 187 -5.96 2.18 -9.85
C VAL A 187 -5.42 1.37 -11.02
N ASP A 188 -4.21 1.67 -11.46
CA ASP A 188 -3.56 1.04 -12.61
C ASP A 188 -2.62 -0.10 -12.19
N ALA A 189 -2.05 -0.01 -11.00
CA ALA A 189 -1.15 -1.04 -10.48
C ALA A 189 -1.17 -1.12 -8.94
N ILE A 190 -0.90 -2.32 -8.42
CA ILE A 190 -0.64 -2.54 -7.00
C ILE A 190 0.74 -3.14 -6.78
N ILE A 191 1.36 -2.78 -5.65
CA ILE A 191 2.57 -3.41 -5.12
C ILE A 191 2.23 -3.91 -3.71
N ASN A 192 2.14 -5.21 -3.57
CA ASN A 192 1.84 -5.88 -2.31
C ASN A 192 3.15 -6.45 -1.73
N ILE A 193 3.61 -5.88 -0.61
CA ILE A 193 4.82 -6.32 0.09
C ILE A 193 4.38 -7.11 1.33
N GLU A 194 4.62 -8.42 1.32
CA GLU A 194 4.35 -9.32 2.46
C GLU A 194 2.94 -9.18 3.06
N GLY A 195 1.96 -8.95 2.18
CA GLY A 195 0.57 -8.71 2.55
C GLY A 195 -0.36 -9.81 2.03
N MET A 196 -0.06 -11.10 2.30
CA MET A 196 -0.93 -12.19 1.89
C MET A 196 -2.28 -12.08 2.61
N GLN A 197 -3.38 -12.09 1.85
CA GLN A 197 -4.72 -12.04 2.43
C GLN A 197 -5.04 -13.34 3.19
N ALA A 198 -6.04 -13.31 4.07
CA ALA A 198 -6.42 -14.48 4.84
C ALA A 198 -6.81 -15.67 3.94
N LEU A 199 -6.51 -16.87 4.40
CA LEU A 199 -6.67 -18.12 3.66
C LEU A 199 -8.09 -18.30 3.04
N GLY A 200 -8.13 -18.50 1.73
CA GLY A 200 -9.36 -18.64 0.96
C GLY A 200 -10.12 -17.35 0.72
N MET A 201 -9.51 -16.19 1.04
CA MET A 201 -10.14 -14.88 0.89
C MET A 201 -9.37 -13.95 -0.06
N SER A 202 -8.32 -14.44 -0.74
CA SER A 202 -7.61 -13.67 -1.75
C SER A 202 -8.56 -13.26 -2.87
N CYS A 203 -8.63 -11.96 -3.13
CA CYS A 203 -9.56 -11.42 -4.12
C CYS A 203 -8.95 -11.39 -5.53
N ILE A 204 -9.82 -11.44 -6.53
CA ILE A 204 -9.48 -11.28 -7.94
C ILE A 204 -10.18 -10.01 -8.47
N PRO A 205 -9.47 -9.08 -9.10
CA PRO A 205 -10.06 -7.88 -9.68
C PRO A 205 -11.06 -8.19 -10.80
N LYS A 206 -12.08 -7.35 -10.93
CA LYS A 206 -13.08 -7.48 -12.02
C LYS A 206 -12.56 -7.02 -13.39
N LYS A 207 -11.54 -6.17 -13.39
CA LYS A 207 -10.83 -5.70 -14.59
C LYS A 207 -9.34 -5.91 -14.40
N PRO A 208 -8.59 -6.17 -15.49
CA PRO A 208 -7.16 -6.33 -15.41
C PRO A 208 -6.47 -5.10 -14.80
N ILE A 209 -5.58 -5.33 -13.86
CA ILE A 209 -4.64 -4.35 -13.33
C ILE A 209 -3.27 -5.00 -13.12
N THR A 210 -2.21 -4.22 -13.20
CA THR A 210 -0.86 -4.71 -12.96
C THR A 210 -0.64 -5.02 -11.48
N MET A 211 0.00 -6.16 -11.17
CA MET A 211 0.36 -6.56 -9.81
C MET A 211 1.85 -6.87 -9.70
N VAL A 212 2.48 -6.32 -8.69
CA VAL A 212 3.75 -6.81 -8.14
C VAL A 212 3.48 -7.31 -6.73
N ILE A 213 3.83 -8.58 -6.47
CA ILE A 213 3.71 -9.18 -5.14
C ILE A 213 5.07 -9.68 -4.68
N TYR A 214 5.49 -9.24 -3.50
CA TYR A 214 6.75 -9.62 -2.87
C TYR A 214 6.47 -10.40 -1.60
N GLY A 215 7.14 -11.54 -1.46
CA GLY A 215 7.15 -12.36 -0.25
C GLY A 215 8.57 -12.74 0.14
N ALA A 216 8.83 -12.84 1.43
CA ALA A 216 10.10 -13.31 1.97
C ALA A 216 9.96 -14.73 2.53
N LYS A 217 10.87 -15.63 2.15
CA LYS A 217 10.79 -17.06 2.52
C LYS A 217 10.89 -17.29 4.03
N ASN A 218 11.61 -16.42 4.74
CA ASN A 218 11.78 -16.52 6.18
C ASN A 218 10.73 -15.70 6.95
N ASP A 219 9.75 -15.12 6.27
CA ASP A 219 8.63 -14.44 6.91
C ASP A 219 7.75 -15.44 7.65
N THR A 220 7.78 -15.39 8.98
CA THR A 220 6.95 -16.22 9.86
C THR A 220 5.70 -15.48 10.34
N THR A 221 5.56 -14.18 10.03
CA THR A 221 4.41 -13.34 10.40
C THR A 221 3.30 -13.42 9.35
N VAL A 222 3.68 -13.23 8.06
CA VAL A 222 2.77 -13.38 6.91
C VAL A 222 3.47 -14.24 5.86
N PRO A 223 3.58 -15.55 6.10
CA PRO A 223 4.36 -16.43 5.25
C PRO A 223 3.81 -16.47 3.81
N PRO A 224 4.70 -16.43 2.79
CA PRO A 224 4.28 -16.54 1.39
C PRO A 224 3.94 -17.97 0.95
N GLU A 225 4.24 -18.96 1.77
CA GLU A 225 4.01 -20.39 1.55
C GLU A 225 2.85 -20.91 2.40
N ASP A 226 2.37 -22.14 2.11
CA ASP A 226 1.28 -22.80 2.84
C ASP A 226 1.77 -23.32 4.21
N ILE A 227 2.07 -22.41 5.12
CA ILE A 227 2.48 -22.71 6.48
C ILE A 227 1.70 -21.85 7.47
N LEU A 228 1.49 -22.37 8.68
CA LEU A 228 0.91 -21.60 9.78
C LEU A 228 1.85 -20.48 10.19
N ALA A 229 1.34 -19.25 10.25
CA ALA A 229 2.10 -18.12 10.76
C ALA A 229 2.46 -18.32 12.25
N SER A 230 3.56 -17.72 12.69
CA SER A 230 4.06 -17.87 14.06
C SER A 230 3.09 -17.34 15.13
N ASP A 231 2.19 -16.45 14.74
CA ASP A 231 1.13 -15.88 15.57
C ASP A 231 -0.20 -16.66 15.50
N GLY A 232 -0.21 -17.76 14.73
CA GLY A 232 -1.36 -18.66 14.61
C GLY A 232 -2.41 -18.23 13.58
N TYR A 233 -2.07 -17.36 12.64
CA TYR A 233 -2.97 -16.99 11.54
C TYR A 233 -2.69 -17.78 10.25
N PHE A 234 -3.72 -17.92 9.40
CA PHE A 234 -3.64 -18.60 8.13
C PHE A 234 -3.76 -17.59 6.98
N TYR A 235 -2.80 -17.61 6.08
CA TYR A 235 -2.75 -16.75 4.91
C TYR A 235 -2.85 -17.55 3.61
N GLU A 236 -3.35 -16.90 2.55
CA GLU A 236 -3.36 -17.50 1.22
C GLU A 236 -1.93 -17.52 0.66
N PRO A 237 -1.40 -18.69 0.25
CA PRO A 237 -0.06 -18.75 -0.34
C PRO A 237 0.11 -17.81 -1.53
N MET A 238 1.23 -17.11 -1.61
CA MET A 238 1.52 -16.12 -2.65
C MET A 238 1.30 -16.69 -4.07
N HIS A 239 1.76 -17.92 -4.30
CA HIS A 239 1.64 -18.56 -5.61
C HIS A 239 0.18 -18.80 -6.04
N ASN A 240 -0.76 -18.99 -5.11
CA ASN A 240 -2.18 -19.11 -5.41
C ASN A 240 -2.74 -17.78 -5.92
N THR A 241 -2.48 -16.68 -5.20
CA THR A 241 -2.87 -15.31 -5.62
C THR A 241 -2.34 -15.00 -7.02
N VAL A 242 -1.06 -15.28 -7.28
CA VAL A 242 -0.42 -15.08 -8.60
C VAL A 242 -1.09 -15.92 -9.67
N ASN A 243 -1.36 -17.20 -9.40
CA ASN A 243 -2.02 -18.11 -10.34
C ASN A 243 -3.44 -17.66 -10.66
N ASP A 244 -4.19 -17.24 -9.64
CA ASP A 244 -5.57 -16.79 -9.82
C ASP A 244 -5.63 -15.51 -10.69
N TRP A 245 -4.76 -14.54 -10.42
CA TRP A 245 -4.72 -13.29 -11.20
C TRP A 245 -4.25 -13.52 -12.64
N LYS A 246 -3.14 -14.25 -12.87
CA LYS A 246 -2.65 -14.52 -14.22
C LYS A 246 -3.67 -15.31 -15.06
N ASN A 247 -4.41 -16.23 -14.44
CA ASN A 247 -5.45 -17.00 -15.12
C ASN A 247 -6.68 -16.13 -15.43
N ALA A 248 -7.08 -15.26 -14.46
CA ALA A 248 -8.20 -14.35 -14.65
C ALA A 248 -7.94 -13.32 -15.77
N PHE A 249 -6.67 -12.93 -15.98
CA PHE A 249 -6.27 -11.97 -16.99
C PHE A 249 -5.64 -12.60 -18.24
N ASN A 250 -5.78 -13.92 -18.42
CA ASN A 250 -5.36 -14.65 -19.62
C ASN A 250 -3.88 -14.41 -19.98
N CYS A 251 -2.97 -14.30 -19.01
CA CYS A 251 -1.54 -14.10 -19.27
C CYS A 251 -0.97 -15.30 -20.03
N SER A 252 -0.49 -15.10 -21.25
CA SER A 252 -0.08 -16.16 -22.17
C SER A 252 1.42 -16.47 -22.13
N ASN A 253 2.24 -15.54 -21.65
CA ASN A 253 3.69 -15.65 -21.60
C ASN A 253 4.26 -15.41 -20.21
N SER A 254 5.45 -15.95 -19.94
CA SER A 254 6.16 -15.72 -18.69
C SER A 254 7.67 -15.84 -18.86
N THR A 255 8.40 -15.14 -17.98
CA THR A 255 9.85 -15.28 -17.80
C THR A 255 10.14 -15.48 -16.33
N THR A 256 11.25 -16.16 -16.03
CA THR A 256 11.78 -16.29 -14.68
C THR A 256 13.21 -15.78 -14.62
N LYS A 257 13.59 -15.18 -13.50
CA LYS A 257 14.93 -14.60 -13.29
C LYS A 257 15.38 -14.86 -11.87
N GLU A 258 16.65 -15.25 -11.72
CA GLU A 258 17.31 -15.34 -10.43
C GLU A 258 18.25 -14.15 -10.26
N ILE A 259 18.11 -13.43 -9.14
CA ILE A 259 18.93 -12.27 -8.77
C ILE A 259 19.71 -12.67 -7.50
N LEU A 260 20.98 -13.05 -7.66
CA LEU A 260 21.80 -13.55 -6.56
C LEU A 260 22.49 -12.43 -5.75
N SER A 261 22.53 -11.22 -6.29
CA SER A 261 23.13 -10.05 -5.63
C SER A 261 22.40 -8.78 -6.06
N PRO A 262 22.09 -7.86 -5.14
CA PRO A 262 22.47 -7.79 -3.71
C PRO A 262 21.61 -8.69 -2.79
N ALA A 263 20.59 -9.35 -3.29
CA ALA A 263 19.71 -10.26 -2.56
C ALA A 263 19.57 -11.59 -3.32
N ASN A 264 19.09 -12.64 -2.66
CA ASN A 264 18.82 -13.93 -3.28
C ASN A 264 17.33 -14.02 -3.61
N ILE A 265 16.95 -13.66 -4.83
CA ILE A 265 15.56 -13.48 -5.25
C ILE A 265 15.26 -14.35 -6.47
N SER A 266 14.12 -15.04 -6.41
CA SER A 266 13.45 -15.63 -7.57
C SER A 266 12.32 -14.70 -8.01
N GLU A 267 12.37 -14.24 -9.24
CA GLU A 267 11.33 -13.40 -9.86
C GLU A 267 10.63 -14.19 -10.96
N ALA A 268 9.30 -14.18 -10.98
CA ALA A 268 8.50 -14.66 -12.11
C ALA A 268 7.61 -13.52 -12.60
N HIS A 269 7.71 -13.24 -13.89
CA HIS A 269 6.99 -12.17 -14.57
C HIS A 269 6.09 -12.77 -15.65
N PHE A 270 4.78 -12.49 -15.57
CA PHE A 270 3.75 -12.94 -16.49
C PHE A 270 3.26 -11.73 -17.30
N TYR A 271 3.20 -11.89 -18.62
CA TYR A 271 2.89 -10.81 -19.57
C TYR A 271 2.05 -11.32 -20.73
N ASP A 272 1.75 -10.43 -21.70
CA ASP A 272 0.75 -10.66 -22.72
C ASP A 272 -0.61 -11.06 -22.11
N CYS A 273 -0.98 -10.35 -21.08
CA CYS A 273 -2.25 -10.45 -20.39
C CYS A 273 -3.28 -9.52 -21.04
N ASP A 274 -4.57 -9.72 -20.72
CA ASP A 274 -5.64 -8.82 -21.12
C ASP A 274 -5.30 -7.36 -20.73
N ASP A 275 -5.70 -6.40 -21.56
CA ASP A 275 -5.45 -4.95 -21.41
C ASP A 275 -3.95 -4.58 -21.24
N GLY A 276 -3.02 -5.49 -21.58
CA GLY A 276 -1.58 -5.25 -21.51
C GLY A 276 -1.02 -5.16 -20.10
N VAL A 277 -1.75 -5.62 -19.08
CA VAL A 277 -1.26 -5.67 -17.70
C VAL A 277 -0.22 -6.77 -17.50
N THR A 278 0.52 -6.70 -16.40
CA THR A 278 1.52 -7.71 -16.02
C THR A 278 1.33 -8.15 -14.58
N ILE A 279 1.74 -9.39 -14.29
CA ILE A 279 1.76 -9.95 -12.94
C ILE A 279 3.19 -10.36 -12.63
N THR A 280 3.78 -9.79 -11.59
CA THR A 280 5.14 -10.12 -11.17
C THR A 280 5.13 -10.63 -9.73
N SER A 281 5.71 -11.80 -9.52
CA SER A 281 5.97 -12.34 -8.18
C SER A 281 7.46 -12.32 -7.89
N ILE A 282 7.81 -11.89 -6.69
CA ILE A 282 9.18 -11.76 -6.20
C ILE A 282 9.28 -12.53 -4.89
N LEU A 283 10.08 -13.61 -4.85
CA LEU A 283 10.36 -14.35 -3.63
C LEU A 283 11.79 -14.11 -3.19
N ASP A 284 11.97 -13.49 -2.03
CA ASP A 284 13.28 -13.30 -1.41
C ASP A 284 13.61 -14.48 -0.48
N HIS A 285 14.67 -15.21 -0.79
CA HIS A 285 15.06 -16.40 -0.05
C HIS A 285 15.79 -16.14 1.27
N ASN A 286 16.21 -14.88 1.51
CA ASN A 286 17.04 -14.54 2.67
C ASN A 286 16.36 -13.54 3.63
N ASN A 287 15.31 -12.84 3.17
CA ASN A 287 14.64 -11.83 3.97
C ASN A 287 13.60 -12.45 4.91
N ASP A 288 13.22 -11.68 5.92
CA ASP A 288 12.15 -11.92 6.88
C ASP A 288 10.99 -10.93 6.60
N HIS A 289 10.08 -10.71 7.56
CA HIS A 289 8.96 -9.79 7.42
C HIS A 289 9.44 -8.33 7.32
N ASP A 290 10.01 -7.97 6.16
CA ASP A 290 10.55 -6.64 5.88
C ASP A 290 10.60 -6.35 4.37
N TRP A 291 10.81 -5.07 4.01
CA TRP A 291 11.04 -4.64 2.62
C TRP A 291 12.29 -5.32 2.03
N PRO A 292 12.33 -5.51 0.68
CA PRO A 292 13.53 -6.05 0.04
C PRO A 292 14.75 -5.17 0.34
N LYS A 293 15.87 -5.83 0.68
CA LYS A 293 17.12 -5.18 1.11
C LYS A 293 18.22 -5.35 0.05
N PRO A 294 19.11 -4.37 -0.14
CA PRO A 294 19.14 -3.04 0.50
C PRO A 294 17.95 -2.16 0.11
N TYR A 295 17.40 -1.39 1.03
CA TYR A 295 16.11 -0.70 0.85
C TYR A 295 16.00 0.17 -0.40
N LYS A 296 17.07 0.93 -0.77
CA LYS A 296 17.07 1.75 -1.98
C LYS A 296 16.96 0.93 -3.26
N TRP A 297 17.67 -0.18 -3.31
CA TRP A 297 17.59 -1.14 -4.41
C TRP A 297 16.23 -1.83 -4.42
N GLY A 298 15.73 -2.22 -3.24
CA GLY A 298 14.44 -2.88 -3.08
C GLY A 298 13.27 -2.05 -3.59
N ILE A 299 13.29 -0.72 -3.37
CA ILE A 299 12.26 0.17 -3.93
C ILE A 299 12.27 0.08 -5.47
N ASN A 300 13.43 0.15 -6.11
CA ASN A 300 13.52 0.02 -7.57
C ASN A 300 13.04 -1.36 -8.04
N LEU A 301 13.49 -2.44 -7.40
CA LEU A 301 13.03 -3.80 -7.70
C LEU A 301 11.51 -3.93 -7.74
N LEU A 302 10.80 -3.27 -6.80
CA LEU A 302 9.34 -3.30 -6.73
C LEU A 302 8.67 -2.47 -7.83
N PHE A 303 9.28 -1.39 -8.28
CA PHE A 303 8.70 -0.50 -9.28
C PHE A 303 9.12 -0.83 -10.72
N ASP A 304 10.28 -1.43 -10.94
CA ASP A 304 10.80 -1.76 -12.27
C ASP A 304 9.80 -2.53 -13.15
N PRO A 305 9.03 -3.54 -12.64
CA PRO A 305 8.06 -4.27 -13.45
C PRO A 305 6.85 -3.44 -13.90
N ILE A 306 6.62 -2.27 -13.27
CA ILE A 306 5.50 -1.36 -13.60
C ILE A 306 5.96 -0.23 -14.52
N LEU A 307 7.23 0.20 -14.39
CA LEU A 307 7.75 1.39 -15.08
C LEU A 307 8.43 1.07 -16.42
N ASN A 308 8.83 -0.18 -16.65
CA ASN A 308 9.46 -0.69 -17.87
C ASN A 308 8.47 -1.48 -18.70
#